data_4c8c9f8da52187de1f74f56c7b799c83
#
_entry.id   4c8c9f8da52187de1f74f56c7b799c83
#
_cell.length_a   1.000
_cell.length_b   1.000
_cell.length_c   1.000
_cell.angle_alpha   90.00
_cell.angle_beta   90.00
_cell.angle_gamma   90.00
#
_symmetry.space_group_name_H-M   'P 1'
#
loop_
_entity.id
_entity.type
_entity.pdbx_description
1 polymer ?
#
loop_
_entity_poly.entity_id
_entity_poly.type
_entity_poly.pdbx_seq_one_letter_code
_entity_poly.pdbx_strand_id
1 'polypeptide(L)'
;MAKEIKYGTEARTALEAGVDKLANTVRVTIGPKGRNVVLDKSYGAPLITNDGVTIAKEIELEDAFENMGAQLVKEVATKTNDVAGDGTTTATVLAQAMIQEGMKNLEAGANPIVLRRGMKKATEKAVETIAAMSSKVTGKDQIAKVASISAGDESVGNMVADAMEKVSNDGVITIEESKTMQTELDLVEGMQFDRGYISAYMCTDMDKMEAVLDEPYILITDKKISNIQEILPLLEQIVQSGSRLLIIAEDIEGEALTTLIVNKLRGTFNVVAVKAPGYGDRRKEMLKDIAILTGGQVISEEVGLELKDATMAQLGRAKSVKVKKENTVIVDGEGNKEEIQARIGQIRAQLEETTSEFDKEKLQERLAKLAGGVAVIRVGAATETEMKEAKLRMEDALNATRAAVEE
;
A
#
# COMPACT_ATOMS: atom_id res chain seq x y z
N MET A 1 -21.28 -26.59 10.95
CA MET A 1 -22.56 -25.87 10.76
C MET A 1 -23.29 -26.49 9.58
N ALA A 2 -24.62 -26.63 9.67
CA ALA A 2 -25.45 -27.02 8.55
C ALA A 2 -25.40 -25.90 7.48
N LYS A 3 -25.42 -26.27 6.19
CA LYS A 3 -25.48 -25.31 5.09
C LYS A 3 -26.90 -25.15 4.62
N GLU A 4 -27.36 -23.94 4.44
CA GLU A 4 -28.59 -23.62 3.72
C GLU A 4 -28.31 -23.60 2.23
N ILE A 5 -29.21 -24.14 1.41
CA ILE A 5 -29.01 -24.26 -0.03
C ILE A 5 -30.23 -23.70 -0.75
N LYS A 6 -30.02 -22.74 -1.67
CA LYS A 6 -31.05 -22.19 -2.56
C LYS A 6 -30.72 -22.51 -4.01
N TYR A 7 -31.76 -22.62 -4.84
CA TYR A 7 -31.61 -22.98 -6.26
C TYR A 7 -32.41 -22.05 -7.17
N GLY A 8 -32.06 -22.09 -8.43
CA GLY A 8 -32.87 -21.49 -9.51
C GLY A 8 -33.04 -19.98 -9.37
N THR A 9 -34.23 -19.48 -9.59
CA THR A 9 -34.56 -18.05 -9.58
C THR A 9 -34.42 -17.45 -8.19
N GLU A 10 -34.82 -18.14 -7.14
CA GLU A 10 -34.71 -17.64 -5.76
C GLU A 10 -33.26 -17.30 -5.39
N ALA A 11 -32.31 -18.19 -5.72
CA ALA A 11 -30.89 -17.95 -5.46
C ALA A 11 -30.37 -16.74 -6.26
N ARG A 12 -30.76 -16.64 -7.54
CA ARG A 12 -30.32 -15.53 -8.40
C ARG A 12 -30.87 -14.19 -7.93
N THR A 13 -32.15 -14.11 -7.61
CA THR A 13 -32.77 -12.88 -7.13
C THR A 13 -32.17 -12.38 -5.83
N ALA A 14 -31.85 -13.29 -4.88
CA ALA A 14 -31.19 -12.91 -3.65
C ALA A 14 -29.76 -12.36 -3.90
N LEU A 15 -28.97 -13.02 -4.76
CA LEU A 15 -27.64 -12.53 -5.14
C LEU A 15 -27.70 -11.16 -5.82
N GLU A 16 -28.63 -10.98 -6.79
CA GLU A 16 -28.82 -9.71 -7.49
C GLU A 16 -29.24 -8.58 -6.54
N ALA A 17 -30.13 -8.86 -5.59
CA ALA A 17 -30.52 -7.90 -4.56
C ALA A 17 -29.32 -7.43 -3.72
N GLY A 18 -28.39 -8.32 -3.40
CA GLY A 18 -27.14 -7.98 -2.70
C GLY A 18 -26.21 -7.12 -3.55
N VAL A 19 -26.04 -7.46 -4.83
CA VAL A 19 -25.30 -6.64 -5.81
C VAL A 19 -25.89 -5.23 -5.87
N ASP A 20 -27.21 -5.13 -6.00
CA ASP A 20 -27.90 -3.84 -6.13
C ASP A 20 -27.78 -2.98 -4.87
N LYS A 21 -27.92 -3.57 -3.69
CA LYS A 21 -27.76 -2.84 -2.41
C LYS A 21 -26.37 -2.21 -2.30
N LEU A 22 -25.31 -2.98 -2.56
CA LEU A 22 -23.96 -2.46 -2.51
C LEU A 22 -23.70 -1.41 -3.61
N ALA A 23 -23.99 -1.76 -4.87
CA ALA A 23 -23.70 -0.88 -6.00
C ALA A 23 -24.49 0.43 -5.95
N ASN A 24 -25.76 0.42 -5.51
CA ASN A 24 -26.55 1.64 -5.35
C ASN A 24 -26.02 2.53 -4.21
N THR A 25 -25.44 1.96 -3.15
CA THR A 25 -24.81 2.74 -2.09
C THR A 25 -23.55 3.42 -2.60
N VAL A 26 -22.70 2.71 -3.33
CA VAL A 26 -21.48 3.29 -3.94
C VAL A 26 -21.83 4.28 -5.05
N ARG A 27 -22.82 3.99 -5.86
CA ARG A 27 -23.22 4.82 -7.01
C ARG A 27 -23.57 6.27 -6.68
N VAL A 28 -24.00 6.59 -5.45
CA VAL A 28 -24.36 7.95 -5.06
C VAL A 28 -23.18 8.91 -5.08
N THR A 29 -21.95 8.40 -5.09
CA THR A 29 -20.71 9.18 -5.10
C THR A 29 -20.25 9.57 -6.49
N ILE A 30 -20.82 8.99 -7.58
CA ILE A 30 -20.31 9.17 -8.95
C ILE A 30 -20.60 10.54 -9.54
N GLY A 31 -19.60 11.08 -10.23
CA GLY A 31 -19.72 12.25 -11.11
C GLY A 31 -19.84 13.59 -10.37
N PRO A 32 -20.10 14.69 -11.11
CA PRO A 32 -20.06 16.05 -10.57
C PRO A 32 -21.19 16.37 -9.58
N LYS A 33 -22.21 15.51 -9.48
CA LYS A 33 -23.28 15.57 -8.48
C LYS A 33 -23.10 14.51 -7.40
N GLY A 34 -21.94 13.84 -7.37
CA GLY A 34 -21.62 12.85 -6.36
C GLY A 34 -21.75 13.40 -4.95
N ARG A 35 -22.15 12.52 -4.02
CA ARG A 35 -22.38 12.85 -2.60
C ARG A 35 -21.49 11.96 -1.76
N ASN A 36 -21.14 12.45 -0.59
CA ASN A 36 -20.48 11.63 0.40
C ASN A 36 -21.47 10.65 1.05
N VAL A 37 -20.96 9.49 1.42
CA VAL A 37 -21.65 8.51 2.26
C VAL A 37 -21.13 8.64 3.68
N VAL A 38 -22.01 8.51 4.65
CA VAL A 38 -21.65 8.52 6.07
C VAL A 38 -21.68 7.07 6.54
N LEU A 39 -20.53 6.58 6.98
CA LEU A 39 -20.34 5.22 7.47
C LEU A 39 -20.28 5.26 9.00
N ASP A 40 -21.09 4.44 9.64
CA ASP A 40 -21.05 4.26 11.09
C ASP A 40 -19.78 3.48 11.47
N LYS A 41 -19.14 3.89 12.55
CA LYS A 41 -17.97 3.20 13.11
C LYS A 41 -18.27 2.78 14.53
N SER A 42 -17.94 1.55 14.87
CA SER A 42 -18.12 1.00 16.22
C SER A 42 -17.38 1.82 17.29
N TYR A 43 -16.32 2.54 16.91
CA TYR A 43 -15.51 3.41 17.76
C TYR A 43 -15.13 4.69 17.01
N GLY A 44 -15.23 5.83 17.66
CA GLY A 44 -14.85 7.13 17.10
C GLY A 44 -15.99 7.84 16.36
N ALA A 45 -15.63 8.85 15.57
CA ALA A 45 -16.58 9.59 14.75
C ALA A 45 -16.97 8.80 13.48
N PRO A 46 -18.19 8.98 12.94
CA PRO A 46 -18.57 8.43 11.66
C PRO A 46 -17.59 8.85 10.56
N LEU A 47 -17.29 7.94 9.65
CA LEU A 47 -16.45 8.24 8.48
C LEU A 47 -17.31 8.82 7.37
N ILE A 48 -16.94 10.00 6.88
CA ILE A 48 -17.57 10.66 5.73
C ILE A 48 -16.63 10.48 4.55
N THR A 49 -17.08 9.82 3.49
CA THR A 49 -16.25 9.54 2.33
C THR A 49 -17.07 9.42 1.04
N ASN A 50 -16.43 9.67 -0.09
CA ASN A 50 -16.92 9.38 -1.43
C ASN A 50 -16.10 8.30 -2.13
N ASP A 51 -15.09 7.75 -1.49
CA ASP A 51 -14.29 6.66 -2.02
C ASP A 51 -15.11 5.36 -2.09
N GLY A 52 -15.23 4.84 -3.34
CA GLY A 52 -16.06 3.68 -3.63
C GLY A 52 -15.59 2.39 -2.97
N VAL A 53 -14.28 2.16 -2.87
CA VAL A 53 -13.75 0.94 -2.26
C VAL A 53 -13.94 0.95 -0.75
N THR A 54 -13.72 2.09 -0.09
CA THR A 54 -13.96 2.24 1.34
C THR A 54 -15.42 1.98 1.69
N ILE A 55 -16.36 2.56 0.91
CA ILE A 55 -17.78 2.32 1.09
C ILE A 55 -18.12 0.85 0.88
N ALA A 56 -17.61 0.23 -0.21
CA ALA A 56 -17.89 -1.16 -0.54
C ALA A 56 -17.40 -2.13 0.55
N LYS A 57 -16.25 -1.87 1.16
CA LYS A 57 -15.67 -2.69 2.23
C LYS A 57 -16.52 -2.73 3.49
N GLU A 58 -17.18 -1.63 3.83
CA GLU A 58 -18.00 -1.51 5.04
C GLU A 58 -19.40 -2.14 4.91
N ILE A 59 -19.83 -2.49 3.69
CA ILE A 59 -21.18 -3.04 3.50
C ILE A 59 -21.21 -4.51 3.87
N GLU A 60 -22.02 -4.83 4.89
CA GLU A 60 -22.43 -6.16 5.29
C GLU A 60 -23.96 -6.20 5.38
N LEU A 61 -24.56 -7.26 4.82
CA LEU A 61 -26.01 -7.43 4.79
C LEU A 61 -26.44 -8.56 5.72
N GLU A 62 -27.58 -8.39 6.37
CA GLU A 62 -28.13 -9.38 7.32
C GLU A 62 -28.51 -10.71 6.64
N ASP A 63 -29.11 -10.65 5.44
CA ASP A 63 -29.38 -11.85 4.65
C ASP A 63 -28.10 -12.43 4.06
N ALA A 64 -27.79 -13.68 4.40
CA ALA A 64 -26.57 -14.35 3.99
C ALA A 64 -26.44 -14.52 2.47
N PHE A 65 -27.54 -14.71 1.73
CA PHE A 65 -27.53 -14.86 0.29
C PHE A 65 -27.39 -13.52 -0.43
N GLU A 66 -28.03 -12.48 0.06
CA GLU A 66 -27.81 -11.12 -0.43
C GLU A 66 -26.37 -10.68 -0.13
N ASN A 67 -25.85 -10.99 1.07
CA ASN A 67 -24.49 -10.66 1.45
C ASN A 67 -23.46 -11.34 0.52
N MET A 68 -23.70 -12.58 0.08
CA MET A 68 -22.83 -13.20 -0.93
C MET A 68 -22.80 -12.41 -2.24
N GLY A 69 -23.94 -11.89 -2.70
CA GLY A 69 -24.00 -11.00 -3.88
C GLY A 69 -23.21 -9.70 -3.68
N ALA A 70 -23.37 -9.07 -2.52
CA ALA A 70 -22.60 -7.89 -2.16
C ALA A 70 -21.08 -8.16 -2.13
N GLN A 71 -20.65 -9.28 -1.54
CA GLN A 71 -19.24 -9.67 -1.48
C GLN A 71 -18.60 -9.85 -2.86
N LEU A 72 -19.33 -10.40 -3.84
CA LEU A 72 -18.84 -10.53 -5.22
C LEU A 72 -18.55 -9.18 -5.87
N VAL A 73 -19.38 -8.17 -5.66
CA VAL A 73 -19.15 -6.82 -6.20
C VAL A 73 -18.12 -6.05 -5.37
N LYS A 74 -18.07 -6.27 -4.06
CA LYS A 74 -16.98 -5.76 -3.20
C LYS A 74 -15.61 -6.18 -3.75
N GLU A 75 -15.47 -7.42 -4.22
CA GLU A 75 -14.19 -7.89 -4.83
C GLU A 75 -13.83 -7.11 -6.10
N VAL A 76 -14.83 -6.70 -6.90
CA VAL A 76 -14.57 -5.86 -8.09
C VAL A 76 -13.98 -4.51 -7.67
N ALA A 77 -14.59 -3.83 -6.70
CA ALA A 77 -14.06 -2.56 -6.19
C ALA A 77 -12.62 -2.71 -5.63
N THR A 78 -12.39 -3.75 -4.84
CA THR A 78 -11.09 -4.02 -4.22
C THR A 78 -10.01 -4.28 -5.28
N LYS A 79 -10.28 -5.13 -6.27
CA LYS A 79 -9.31 -5.42 -7.35
C LYS A 79 -9.03 -4.20 -8.23
N THR A 80 -10.03 -3.36 -8.48
CA THR A 80 -9.81 -2.11 -9.22
C THR A 80 -8.89 -1.17 -8.43
N ASN A 81 -9.11 -1.06 -7.13
CA ASN A 81 -8.24 -0.29 -6.25
C ASN A 81 -6.80 -0.82 -6.21
N ASP A 82 -6.63 -2.14 -6.15
CA ASP A 82 -5.31 -2.76 -6.09
C ASP A 82 -4.48 -2.53 -7.37
N VAL A 83 -5.14 -2.41 -8.53
CA VAL A 83 -4.48 -2.24 -9.83
C VAL A 83 -4.31 -0.77 -10.20
N ALA A 84 -5.37 0.04 -10.09
CA ALA A 84 -5.39 1.42 -10.57
C ALA A 84 -5.48 2.47 -9.46
N GLY A 85 -5.86 2.08 -8.24
CA GLY A 85 -6.00 2.98 -7.09
C GLY A 85 -7.14 3.98 -7.18
N ASP A 86 -7.88 4.01 -8.29
CA ASP A 86 -9.06 4.86 -8.54
C ASP A 86 -10.03 4.14 -9.48
N GLY A 87 -11.19 4.75 -9.75
CA GLY A 87 -12.20 4.20 -10.64
C GLY A 87 -13.07 3.10 -10.01
N THR A 88 -12.98 2.88 -8.71
CA THR A 88 -13.67 1.82 -7.97
C THR A 88 -15.19 1.94 -8.03
N THR A 89 -15.72 3.16 -7.95
CA THR A 89 -17.14 3.48 -8.14
C THR A 89 -17.61 3.12 -9.54
N THR A 90 -16.86 3.51 -10.58
CA THR A 90 -17.17 3.21 -11.98
C THR A 90 -17.19 1.71 -12.24
N ALA A 91 -16.19 0.98 -11.75
CA ALA A 91 -16.09 -0.47 -11.88
C ALA A 91 -17.30 -1.17 -11.22
N THR A 92 -17.68 -0.73 -10.02
CA THR A 92 -18.85 -1.25 -9.28
C THR A 92 -20.15 -1.04 -10.05
N VAL A 93 -20.38 0.14 -10.60
CA VAL A 93 -21.58 0.47 -11.39
C VAL A 93 -21.62 -0.32 -12.70
N LEU A 94 -20.48 -0.49 -13.38
CA LEU A 94 -20.38 -1.31 -14.59
C LEU A 94 -20.65 -2.79 -14.28
N ALA A 95 -20.12 -3.32 -13.18
CA ALA A 95 -20.40 -4.68 -12.74
C ALA A 95 -21.90 -4.89 -12.50
N GLN A 96 -22.57 -3.98 -11.78
CA GLN A 96 -24.01 -4.00 -11.58
C GLN A 96 -24.77 -4.05 -12.91
N ALA A 97 -24.47 -3.13 -13.83
CA ALA A 97 -25.14 -3.05 -15.12
C ALA A 97 -24.96 -4.34 -15.95
N MET A 98 -23.74 -4.89 -15.98
CA MET A 98 -23.46 -6.16 -16.67
C MET A 98 -24.21 -7.34 -16.04
N ILE A 99 -24.31 -7.41 -14.71
CA ILE A 99 -25.06 -8.45 -14.00
C ILE A 99 -26.55 -8.33 -14.31
N GLN A 100 -27.14 -7.15 -14.19
CA GLN A 100 -28.57 -6.92 -14.44
C GLN A 100 -28.95 -7.28 -15.89
N GLU A 101 -28.18 -6.84 -16.89
CA GLU A 101 -28.44 -7.19 -18.29
C GLU A 101 -28.18 -8.67 -18.59
N GLY A 102 -27.15 -9.27 -17.95
CA GLY A 102 -26.87 -10.70 -18.02
C GLY A 102 -28.03 -11.55 -17.45
N MET A 103 -28.57 -11.15 -16.31
CA MET A 103 -29.70 -11.84 -15.66
C MET A 103 -30.95 -11.81 -16.50
N LYS A 104 -31.32 -10.66 -17.09
CA LYS A 104 -32.46 -10.54 -18.03
C LYS A 104 -32.30 -11.52 -19.22
N ASN A 105 -31.14 -11.65 -19.77
CA ASN A 105 -30.88 -12.58 -20.87
C ASN A 105 -30.99 -14.05 -20.42
N LEU A 106 -30.52 -14.38 -19.22
CA LEU A 106 -30.65 -15.73 -18.67
C LEU A 106 -32.09 -16.11 -18.39
N GLU A 107 -32.90 -15.18 -17.89
CA GLU A 107 -34.32 -15.36 -17.67
C GLU A 107 -35.10 -15.55 -18.98
N ALA A 108 -34.66 -14.88 -20.05
CA ALA A 108 -35.15 -15.07 -21.40
C ALA A 108 -34.68 -16.38 -22.06
N GLY A 109 -33.94 -17.24 -21.35
CA GLY A 109 -33.51 -18.54 -21.81
C GLY A 109 -32.16 -18.57 -22.55
N ALA A 110 -31.37 -17.51 -22.50
CA ALA A 110 -30.03 -17.50 -23.09
C ALA A 110 -29.10 -18.52 -22.43
N ASN A 111 -28.28 -19.16 -23.25
CA ASN A 111 -27.28 -20.09 -22.74
C ASN A 111 -26.14 -19.32 -22.00
N PRO A 112 -25.91 -19.60 -20.70
CA PRO A 112 -24.93 -18.86 -19.88
C PRO A 112 -23.48 -18.99 -20.40
N ILE A 113 -23.13 -20.11 -21.02
CA ILE A 113 -21.80 -20.34 -21.59
C ILE A 113 -21.58 -19.44 -22.83
N VAL A 114 -22.59 -19.30 -23.65
CA VAL A 114 -22.54 -18.44 -24.85
C VAL A 114 -22.50 -16.97 -24.43
N LEU A 115 -23.34 -16.59 -23.46
CA LEU A 115 -23.35 -15.23 -22.88
C LEU A 115 -21.98 -14.85 -22.33
N ARG A 116 -21.38 -15.71 -21.50
CA ARG A 116 -20.04 -15.49 -20.94
C ARG A 116 -18.97 -15.30 -22.03
N ARG A 117 -19.02 -16.11 -23.12
CA ARG A 117 -18.10 -15.96 -24.24
C ARG A 117 -18.29 -14.62 -24.98
N GLY A 118 -19.54 -14.19 -25.12
CA GLY A 118 -19.89 -12.90 -25.70
C GLY A 118 -19.35 -11.73 -24.87
N MET A 119 -19.57 -11.77 -23.57
CA MET A 119 -19.04 -10.76 -22.62
C MET A 119 -17.51 -10.68 -22.69
N LYS A 120 -16.81 -11.83 -22.70
CA LYS A 120 -15.35 -11.85 -22.80
C LYS A 120 -14.86 -11.16 -24.07
N LYS A 121 -15.46 -11.50 -25.25
CA LYS A 121 -15.09 -10.85 -26.53
C LYS A 121 -15.37 -9.35 -26.54
N ALA A 122 -16.48 -8.93 -25.92
CA ALA A 122 -16.82 -7.52 -25.83
C ALA A 122 -15.82 -6.76 -24.95
N THR A 123 -15.41 -7.35 -23.82
CA THR A 123 -14.39 -6.80 -22.93
C THR A 123 -13.05 -6.67 -23.63
N GLU A 124 -12.58 -7.73 -24.32
CA GLU A 124 -11.33 -7.72 -25.09
C GLU A 124 -11.35 -6.59 -26.13
N LYS A 125 -12.48 -6.42 -26.86
CA LYS A 125 -12.60 -5.34 -27.85
C LYS A 125 -12.68 -3.97 -27.24
N ALA A 126 -13.32 -3.82 -26.09
CA ALA A 126 -13.36 -2.55 -25.35
C ALA A 126 -11.96 -2.13 -24.89
N VAL A 127 -11.20 -3.06 -24.29
CA VAL A 127 -9.82 -2.82 -23.85
C VAL A 127 -8.92 -2.42 -25.04
N GLU A 128 -8.98 -3.16 -26.15
CA GLU A 128 -8.23 -2.82 -27.37
C GLU A 128 -8.58 -1.41 -27.87
N THR A 129 -9.86 -1.05 -27.86
CA THR A 129 -10.33 0.26 -28.33
C THR A 129 -9.87 1.38 -27.40
N ILE A 130 -9.95 1.18 -26.08
CA ILE A 130 -9.47 2.16 -25.08
C ILE A 130 -7.96 2.36 -25.25
N ALA A 131 -7.18 1.29 -25.38
CA ALA A 131 -5.74 1.37 -25.59
C ALA A 131 -5.38 2.13 -26.89
N ALA A 132 -6.16 1.94 -27.96
CA ALA A 132 -5.96 2.68 -29.22
C ALA A 132 -6.33 4.17 -29.13
N MET A 133 -7.17 4.56 -28.17
CA MET A 133 -7.59 5.95 -27.93
C MET A 133 -6.72 6.64 -26.87
N SER A 134 -5.96 5.89 -26.09
CA SER A 134 -5.12 6.43 -25.03
C SER A 134 -3.95 7.25 -25.61
N SER A 135 -3.48 8.21 -24.85
CA SER A 135 -2.27 8.98 -25.13
C SER A 135 -1.40 9.02 -23.87
N LYS A 136 -0.09 8.87 -24.05
CA LYS A 136 0.85 8.86 -22.91
C LYS A 136 0.81 10.16 -22.14
N VAL A 137 0.76 10.06 -20.82
CA VAL A 137 0.87 11.20 -19.92
C VAL A 137 2.35 11.57 -19.79
N THR A 138 2.70 12.78 -20.23
CA THR A 138 4.08 13.27 -20.21
C THR A 138 4.13 14.70 -19.66
N GLY A 139 5.04 14.91 -18.70
CA GLY A 139 5.28 16.24 -18.14
C GLY A 139 4.27 16.66 -17.07
N LYS A 140 4.72 17.63 -16.27
CA LYS A 140 4.06 18.09 -15.04
C LYS A 140 2.62 18.54 -15.24
N ASP A 141 2.32 19.29 -16.33
CA ASP A 141 0.98 19.83 -16.56
C ASP A 141 -0.05 18.74 -16.83
N GLN A 142 0.33 17.65 -17.49
CA GLN A 142 -0.58 16.54 -17.74
C GLN A 142 -0.78 15.71 -16.47
N ILE A 143 0.28 15.48 -15.71
CA ILE A 143 0.24 14.85 -14.40
C ILE A 143 -0.70 15.63 -13.46
N ALA A 144 -0.55 16.95 -13.38
CA ALA A 144 -1.42 17.81 -12.58
C ALA A 144 -2.89 17.71 -13.00
N LYS A 145 -3.19 17.62 -14.29
CA LYS A 145 -4.56 17.47 -14.80
C LYS A 145 -5.18 16.11 -14.39
N VAL A 146 -4.43 15.02 -14.53
CA VAL A 146 -4.90 13.69 -14.11
C VAL A 146 -5.21 13.68 -12.62
N ALA A 147 -4.27 14.15 -11.81
CA ALA A 147 -4.44 14.22 -10.36
C ALA A 147 -5.60 15.16 -9.96
N SER A 148 -5.77 16.31 -10.63
CA SER A 148 -6.87 17.24 -10.37
C SER A 148 -8.24 16.64 -10.67
N ILE A 149 -8.34 15.85 -11.75
CA ILE A 149 -9.60 15.18 -12.12
C ILE A 149 -9.96 14.13 -11.06
N SER A 150 -9.00 13.30 -10.65
CA SER A 150 -9.23 12.27 -9.63
C SER A 150 -9.56 12.89 -8.27
N ALA A 151 -8.80 13.90 -7.83
CA ALA A 151 -9.04 14.58 -6.56
C ALA A 151 -10.30 15.50 -6.58
N GLY A 152 -10.77 15.92 -7.75
CA GLY A 152 -11.78 16.97 -7.86
C GLY A 152 -11.30 18.35 -7.37
N ASP A 153 -9.97 18.55 -7.24
CA ASP A 153 -9.34 19.75 -6.70
C ASP A 153 -8.00 20.04 -7.41
N GLU A 154 -7.88 21.22 -7.99
CA GLU A 154 -6.70 21.64 -8.73
C GLU A 154 -5.46 21.85 -7.82
N SER A 155 -5.67 22.26 -6.58
CA SER A 155 -4.57 22.46 -5.63
C SER A 155 -3.93 21.12 -5.23
N VAL A 156 -4.73 20.08 -5.04
CA VAL A 156 -4.28 18.71 -4.80
C VAL A 156 -3.54 18.17 -6.03
N GLY A 157 -4.10 18.40 -7.22
CA GLY A 157 -3.46 17.96 -8.46
C GLY A 157 -2.07 18.56 -8.68
N ASN A 158 -1.93 19.85 -8.45
CA ASN A 158 -0.63 20.54 -8.53
C ASN A 158 0.35 20.00 -7.50
N MET A 159 -0.09 19.74 -6.26
CA MET A 159 0.76 19.21 -5.21
C MET A 159 1.27 17.79 -5.53
N VAL A 160 0.43 16.92 -6.07
CA VAL A 160 0.83 15.58 -6.53
C VAL A 160 1.85 15.69 -7.67
N ALA A 161 1.62 16.59 -8.63
CA ALA A 161 2.57 16.82 -9.74
C ALA A 161 3.91 17.39 -9.24
N ASP A 162 3.90 18.31 -8.27
CA ASP A 162 5.10 18.83 -7.63
C ASP A 162 5.86 17.74 -6.88
N ALA A 163 5.14 16.83 -6.19
CA ALA A 163 5.75 15.70 -5.52
C ALA A 163 6.42 14.75 -6.53
N MET A 164 5.74 14.40 -7.62
CA MET A 164 6.29 13.53 -8.66
C MET A 164 7.49 14.15 -9.39
N GLU A 165 7.51 15.47 -9.56
CA GLU A 165 8.66 16.16 -10.15
C GLU A 165 9.88 16.18 -9.23
N LYS A 166 9.67 16.31 -7.91
CA LYS A 166 10.76 16.36 -6.91
C LYS A 166 11.41 15.00 -6.67
N VAL A 167 10.63 13.93 -6.73
CA VAL A 167 11.16 12.57 -6.69
C VAL A 167 11.29 12.08 -8.12
N SER A 168 12.42 11.56 -8.54
CA SER A 168 12.59 10.98 -9.88
C SER A 168 11.50 9.93 -10.17
N ASN A 169 11.42 9.44 -11.41
CA ASN A 169 10.40 8.46 -11.83
C ASN A 169 10.30 7.22 -10.91
N ASP A 170 11.40 6.85 -10.27
CA ASP A 170 11.46 5.75 -9.30
C ASP A 170 11.28 6.22 -7.84
N GLY A 171 10.96 7.50 -7.64
CA GLY A 171 10.84 8.11 -6.33
C GLY A 171 9.54 7.75 -5.61
N VAL A 172 9.61 7.74 -4.29
CA VAL A 172 8.50 7.36 -3.42
C VAL A 172 7.77 8.61 -2.95
N ILE A 173 6.44 8.57 -3.04
CA ILE A 173 5.55 9.59 -2.46
C ILE A 173 4.69 8.90 -1.40
N THR A 174 4.69 9.45 -0.19
CA THR A 174 3.82 9.00 0.90
C THR A 174 2.87 10.12 1.31
N ILE A 175 1.70 9.74 1.81
CA ILE A 175 0.71 10.66 2.32
C ILE A 175 0.53 10.36 3.81
N GLU A 176 0.79 11.38 4.64
CA GLU A 176 0.73 11.32 6.09
C GLU A 176 -0.25 12.37 6.63
N GLU A 177 -0.67 12.18 7.87
CA GLU A 177 -1.48 13.17 8.58
C GLU A 177 -0.58 14.27 9.14
N SER A 178 -0.96 15.54 8.91
CA SER A 178 -0.28 16.68 9.52
C SER A 178 -0.78 16.92 10.94
N LYS A 179 0.10 17.43 11.78
CA LYS A 179 -0.29 17.98 13.10
C LYS A 179 -0.76 19.43 13.00
N THR A 180 -0.67 20.03 11.81
CA THR A 180 -1.08 21.42 11.52
C THR A 180 -2.34 21.44 10.67
N MET A 181 -2.95 22.62 10.52
CA MET A 181 -4.13 22.79 9.65
C MET A 181 -3.75 22.92 8.17
N GLN A 182 -2.47 23.02 7.84
CA GLN A 182 -1.99 23.22 6.47
C GLN A 182 -1.49 21.91 5.88
N THR A 183 -1.76 21.71 4.59
CA THR A 183 -1.18 20.63 3.82
C THR A 183 0.16 21.09 3.25
N GLU A 184 1.21 20.30 3.45
CA GLU A 184 2.59 20.63 3.09
C GLU A 184 3.24 19.47 2.33
N LEU A 185 4.16 19.81 1.43
CA LEU A 185 4.98 18.85 0.67
C LEU A 185 6.44 18.98 1.10
N ASP A 186 6.94 17.95 1.75
CA ASP A 186 8.34 17.84 2.16
C ASP A 186 9.08 16.78 1.35
N LEU A 187 10.37 17.00 1.12
CA LEU A 187 11.29 15.98 0.62
C LEU A 187 12.22 15.58 1.75
N VAL A 188 12.20 14.31 2.10
CA VAL A 188 12.96 13.76 3.24
C VAL A 188 13.87 12.61 2.80
N GLU A 189 14.89 12.33 3.60
CA GLU A 189 15.74 11.15 3.44
C GLU A 189 14.88 9.90 3.64
N GLY A 190 15.00 8.93 2.75
CA GLY A 190 14.20 7.70 2.85
C GLY A 190 14.38 6.78 1.65
N MET A 191 13.84 5.58 1.76
CA MET A 191 13.83 4.62 0.65
C MET A 191 12.68 3.65 0.71
N GLN A 192 12.33 3.10 -0.45
CA GLN A 192 11.44 1.96 -0.58
C GLN A 192 12.20 0.73 -1.07
N PHE A 193 11.80 -0.44 -0.56
CA PHE A 193 12.24 -1.73 -1.10
C PHE A 193 11.09 -2.74 -1.20
N ASP A 194 11.23 -3.67 -2.15
CA ASP A 194 10.17 -4.59 -2.57
C ASP A 194 10.11 -5.84 -1.68
N ARG A 195 9.84 -5.62 -0.40
CA ARG A 195 9.54 -6.66 0.60
C ARG A 195 8.54 -6.09 1.59
N GLY A 196 7.46 -6.80 1.80
CA GLY A 196 6.42 -6.44 2.77
C GLY A 196 6.49 -7.29 4.05
N TYR A 197 5.45 -7.17 4.86
CA TYR A 197 5.37 -7.91 6.13
C TYR A 197 5.36 -9.42 5.92
N ILE A 198 6.00 -10.15 6.83
CA ILE A 198 6.04 -11.63 6.80
C ILE A 198 4.66 -12.23 7.09
N SER A 199 3.85 -11.54 7.89
CA SER A 199 2.51 -11.99 8.27
C SER A 199 1.53 -10.83 8.32
N ALA A 200 0.31 -11.03 7.78
CA ALA A 200 -0.77 -10.06 7.84
C ALA A 200 -1.19 -9.69 9.28
N TYR A 201 -0.97 -10.58 10.24
CA TYR A 201 -1.21 -10.29 11.68
C TYR A 201 -0.29 -9.19 12.24
N MET A 202 0.70 -8.75 11.47
CA MET A 202 1.57 -7.63 11.84
C MET A 202 1.05 -6.27 11.36
N CYS A 203 -0.06 -6.22 10.62
CA CYS A 203 -0.70 -4.97 10.24
C CYS A 203 -1.18 -4.19 11.47
N THR A 204 -1.12 -2.87 11.38
CA THR A 204 -1.71 -1.94 12.35
C THR A 204 -3.06 -1.43 11.88
N ASP A 205 -3.24 -1.36 10.57
CA ASP A 205 -4.49 -1.06 9.88
C ASP A 205 -4.90 -2.28 9.03
N MET A 206 -5.93 -2.97 9.48
CA MET A 206 -6.43 -4.19 8.82
C MET A 206 -7.27 -3.86 7.59
N ASP A 207 -7.87 -2.67 7.51
CA ASP A 207 -8.70 -2.26 6.37
C ASP A 207 -7.81 -1.95 5.16
N LYS A 208 -6.67 -1.31 5.40
CA LYS A 208 -5.65 -1.01 4.39
C LYS A 208 -4.61 -2.11 4.21
N MET A 209 -4.63 -3.14 5.06
CA MET A 209 -3.62 -4.20 5.09
C MET A 209 -2.20 -3.65 5.14
N GLU A 210 -1.99 -2.64 5.99
CA GLU A 210 -0.68 -2.01 6.18
C GLU A 210 -0.29 -1.90 7.65
N ALA A 211 1.01 -1.84 7.91
CA ALA A 211 1.56 -1.55 9.22
C ALA A 211 2.30 -0.21 9.17
N VAL A 212 1.94 0.69 10.07
CA VAL A 212 2.62 1.98 10.25
C VAL A 212 3.28 1.99 11.62
N LEU A 213 4.57 2.26 11.64
CA LEU A 213 5.38 2.40 12.84
C LEU A 213 5.93 3.82 12.91
N ASP A 214 5.55 4.59 13.94
CA ASP A 214 6.12 5.91 14.20
C ASP A 214 7.34 5.78 15.11
N GLU A 215 8.42 6.43 14.75
CA GLU A 215 9.70 6.46 15.47
C GLU A 215 10.22 5.07 15.87
N PRO A 216 10.21 4.07 14.95
CA PRO A 216 10.63 2.72 15.29
C PRO A 216 12.14 2.61 15.46
N TYR A 217 12.56 1.65 16.27
CA TYR A 217 13.88 1.05 16.15
C TYR A 217 13.88 0.06 14.99
N ILE A 218 15.01 -0.07 14.30
CA ILE A 218 15.16 -0.93 13.11
C ILE A 218 16.32 -1.89 13.33
N LEU A 219 16.00 -3.17 13.53
CA LEU A 219 17.00 -4.24 13.57
C LEU A 219 17.27 -4.71 12.14
N ILE A 220 18.52 -4.69 11.73
CA ILE A 220 18.96 -5.05 10.38
C ILE A 220 19.93 -6.21 10.47
N THR A 221 19.61 -7.35 9.86
CA THR A 221 20.47 -8.52 9.85
C THR A 221 20.39 -9.30 8.55
N ASP A 222 21.49 -9.91 8.14
CA ASP A 222 21.55 -10.86 7.02
C ASP A 222 21.26 -12.30 7.45
N LYS A 223 21.00 -12.52 8.74
CA LYS A 223 20.69 -13.83 9.32
C LYS A 223 19.20 -14.16 9.23
N LYS A 224 18.92 -15.45 9.25
CA LYS A 224 17.60 -16.02 9.48
C LYS A 224 17.36 -16.15 10.97
N ILE A 225 16.19 -15.73 11.44
CA ILE A 225 15.80 -15.82 12.85
C ILE A 225 14.73 -16.90 13.00
N SER A 226 15.11 -18.04 13.57
CA SER A 226 14.18 -19.17 13.82
C SER A 226 13.90 -19.34 15.32
N ASN A 227 14.87 -18.99 16.17
CA ASN A 227 14.79 -19.08 17.61
C ASN A 227 14.69 -17.70 18.24
N ILE A 228 13.65 -17.48 19.04
CA ILE A 228 13.41 -16.20 19.70
C ILE A 228 14.51 -15.84 20.71
N GLN A 229 15.19 -16.83 21.28
CA GLN A 229 16.25 -16.62 22.27
C GLN A 229 17.42 -15.81 21.71
N GLU A 230 17.65 -15.86 20.40
CA GLU A 230 18.73 -15.10 19.75
C GLU A 230 18.53 -13.58 19.83
N ILE A 231 17.30 -13.11 19.91
CA ILE A 231 16.96 -11.68 19.96
C ILE A 231 16.25 -11.29 21.26
N LEU A 232 16.03 -12.23 22.18
CA LEU A 232 15.27 -12.00 23.39
C LEU A 232 15.82 -10.84 24.25
N PRO A 233 17.14 -10.74 24.51
CA PRO A 233 17.69 -9.64 25.32
C PRO A 233 17.42 -8.26 24.71
N LEU A 234 17.41 -8.16 23.39
CA LEU A 234 17.09 -6.94 22.67
C LEU A 234 15.59 -6.63 22.76
N LEU A 235 14.73 -7.65 22.55
CA LEU A 235 13.28 -7.48 22.64
C LEU A 235 12.85 -7.00 24.04
N GLU A 236 13.45 -7.51 25.10
CA GLU A 236 13.17 -7.08 26.47
C GLU A 236 13.48 -5.59 26.67
N GLN A 237 14.58 -5.08 26.14
CA GLN A 237 14.93 -3.66 26.19
C GLN A 237 13.92 -2.82 25.44
N ILE A 238 13.51 -3.23 24.23
CA ILE A 238 12.51 -2.53 23.40
C ILE A 238 11.14 -2.50 24.10
N VAL A 239 10.72 -3.63 24.68
CA VAL A 239 9.44 -3.71 25.43
C VAL A 239 9.47 -2.81 26.66
N GLN A 240 10.58 -2.83 27.42
CA GLN A 240 10.73 -1.96 28.61
C GLN A 240 10.70 -0.47 28.26
N SER A 241 11.24 -0.08 27.09
CA SER A 241 11.19 1.31 26.63
C SER A 241 9.83 1.70 26.01
N GLY A 242 8.90 0.74 25.82
CA GLY A 242 7.62 0.98 25.14
C GLY A 242 7.76 1.34 23.68
N SER A 243 8.90 1.05 23.06
CA SER A 243 9.24 1.45 21.69
C SER A 243 8.68 0.45 20.66
N ARG A 244 8.61 0.90 19.41
CA ARG A 244 8.22 0.07 18.26
C ARG A 244 9.45 -0.51 17.60
N LEU A 245 9.34 -1.70 17.01
CA LEU A 245 10.45 -2.37 16.35
C LEU A 245 10.08 -2.82 14.93
N LEU A 246 10.90 -2.44 13.96
CA LEU A 246 10.96 -3.09 12.65
C LEU A 246 12.12 -4.08 12.67
N ILE A 247 11.88 -5.31 12.22
CA ILE A 247 12.93 -6.31 12.02
C ILE A 247 13.09 -6.57 10.53
N ILE A 248 14.27 -6.32 10.00
CA ILE A 248 14.67 -6.64 8.63
C ILE A 248 15.69 -7.78 8.71
N ALA A 249 15.27 -8.99 8.34
CA ALA A 249 16.09 -10.19 8.43
C ALA A 249 16.03 -10.99 7.13
N GLU A 250 16.97 -11.90 6.89
CA GLU A 250 16.88 -12.81 5.73
C GLU A 250 15.53 -13.52 5.70
N ASP A 251 15.14 -14.10 6.83
CA ASP A 251 13.80 -14.66 7.07
C ASP A 251 13.53 -14.70 8.58
N ILE A 252 12.25 -14.74 8.94
CA ILE A 252 11.83 -15.01 10.32
C ILE A 252 10.77 -16.09 10.26
N GLU A 253 11.01 -17.21 10.96
CA GLU A 253 10.12 -18.37 10.88
C GLU A 253 10.01 -19.12 12.22
N GLY A 254 9.19 -20.17 12.22
CA GLY A 254 9.07 -21.10 13.33
C GLY A 254 8.61 -20.45 14.64
N GLU A 255 9.30 -20.76 15.73
CA GLU A 255 8.99 -20.26 17.07
C GLU A 255 9.15 -18.75 17.17
N ALA A 256 10.18 -18.17 16.56
CA ALA A 256 10.43 -16.74 16.60
C ALA A 256 9.26 -15.95 16.00
N LEU A 257 8.79 -16.32 14.81
CA LEU A 257 7.66 -15.66 14.16
C LEU A 257 6.38 -15.78 14.99
N THR A 258 6.09 -16.98 15.49
CA THR A 258 4.89 -17.24 16.29
C THR A 258 4.89 -16.40 17.58
N THR A 259 6.01 -16.32 18.25
CA THR A 259 6.17 -15.53 19.48
C THR A 259 5.98 -14.04 19.24
N LEU A 260 6.55 -13.49 18.16
CA LEU A 260 6.37 -12.09 17.79
C LEU A 260 4.89 -11.76 17.48
N ILE A 261 4.22 -12.61 16.69
CA ILE A 261 2.79 -12.43 16.36
C ILE A 261 1.93 -12.48 17.62
N VAL A 262 2.11 -13.48 18.49
CA VAL A 262 1.31 -13.62 19.72
C VAL A 262 1.46 -12.40 20.63
N ASN A 263 2.67 -11.90 20.82
CA ASN A 263 2.91 -10.72 21.66
C ASN A 263 2.33 -9.45 21.04
N LYS A 264 2.39 -9.29 19.71
CA LYS A 264 1.74 -8.19 19.02
C LYS A 264 0.21 -8.23 19.19
N LEU A 265 -0.41 -9.39 18.96
CA LEU A 265 -1.87 -9.56 19.11
C LEU A 265 -2.36 -9.32 20.55
N ARG A 266 -1.51 -9.60 21.55
CA ARG A 266 -1.78 -9.27 22.94
C ARG A 266 -1.58 -7.79 23.29
N GLY A 267 -1.09 -6.99 22.36
CA GLY A 267 -0.79 -5.57 22.58
C GLY A 267 0.43 -5.33 23.48
N THR A 268 1.20 -6.36 23.81
CA THR A 268 2.37 -6.26 24.68
C THR A 268 3.55 -5.60 23.97
N PHE A 269 3.64 -5.80 22.64
CA PHE A 269 4.79 -5.36 21.85
C PHE A 269 4.38 -5.01 20.42
N ASN A 270 4.75 -3.81 20.00
CA ASN A 270 4.47 -3.35 18.63
C ASN A 270 5.67 -3.64 17.73
N VAL A 271 5.60 -4.76 16.99
CA VAL A 271 6.65 -5.24 16.10
C VAL A 271 6.10 -5.53 14.71
N VAL A 272 6.92 -5.23 13.71
CA VAL A 272 6.71 -5.66 12.32
C VAL A 272 7.99 -6.33 11.84
N ALA A 273 7.85 -7.42 11.12
CA ALA A 273 8.96 -8.17 10.55
C ALA A 273 8.82 -8.23 9.03
N VAL A 274 9.91 -7.95 8.34
CA VAL A 274 10.01 -7.98 6.88
C VAL A 274 11.22 -8.77 6.45
N LYS A 275 11.17 -9.36 5.26
CA LYS A 275 12.34 -10.02 4.67
C LYS A 275 13.30 -8.99 4.11
N ALA A 276 14.59 -9.25 4.26
CA ALA A 276 15.64 -8.43 3.66
C ALA A 276 15.52 -8.40 2.13
N PRO A 277 15.67 -7.24 1.49
CA PRO A 277 15.60 -7.11 0.03
C PRO A 277 16.81 -7.74 -0.64
N GLY A 278 16.62 -8.25 -1.86
CA GLY A 278 17.68 -8.87 -2.66
C GLY A 278 18.07 -10.27 -2.21
N TYR A 279 19.14 -10.79 -2.84
CA TYR A 279 19.69 -12.12 -2.58
C TYR A 279 21.24 -12.06 -2.64
N GLY A 280 21.91 -12.94 -1.87
CA GLY A 280 23.38 -13.04 -1.86
C GLY A 280 24.05 -11.71 -1.53
N ASP A 281 25.12 -11.36 -2.26
CA ASP A 281 25.89 -10.15 -2.02
C ASP A 281 25.07 -8.86 -2.22
N ARG A 282 24.08 -8.88 -3.11
CA ARG A 282 23.17 -7.74 -3.27
C ARG A 282 22.35 -7.48 -2.03
N ARG A 283 21.88 -8.52 -1.34
CA ARG A 283 21.18 -8.36 -0.06
C ARG A 283 22.05 -7.64 0.94
N LYS A 284 23.33 -8.04 1.07
CA LYS A 284 24.28 -7.41 1.98
C LYS A 284 24.48 -5.93 1.68
N GLU A 285 24.61 -5.60 0.40
CA GLU A 285 24.78 -4.22 -0.02
C GLU A 285 23.52 -3.36 0.23
N MET A 286 22.33 -3.91 -0.02
CA MET A 286 21.06 -3.23 0.30
C MET A 286 20.85 -3.07 1.80
N LEU A 287 21.22 -4.06 2.62
CA LEU A 287 21.18 -3.94 4.08
C LEU A 287 22.14 -2.86 4.59
N LYS A 288 23.34 -2.72 3.99
CA LYS A 288 24.25 -1.62 4.29
C LYS A 288 23.66 -0.26 3.91
N ASP A 289 23.00 -0.17 2.76
CA ASP A 289 22.34 1.08 2.34
C ASP A 289 21.24 1.48 3.34
N ILE A 290 20.42 0.51 3.80
CA ILE A 290 19.39 0.74 4.81
C ILE A 290 20.03 1.14 6.16
N ALA A 291 21.13 0.48 6.56
CA ALA A 291 21.83 0.79 7.81
C ALA A 291 22.36 2.22 7.82
N ILE A 292 23.03 2.65 6.72
CA ILE A 292 23.54 4.01 6.58
C ILE A 292 22.39 5.02 6.58
N LEU A 293 21.30 4.75 5.86
CA LEU A 293 20.12 5.61 5.81
C LEU A 293 19.49 5.82 7.20
N THR A 294 19.49 4.81 8.04
CA THR A 294 18.81 4.81 9.33
C THR A 294 19.74 5.04 10.52
N GLY A 295 21.06 5.18 10.27
CA GLY A 295 22.07 5.36 11.32
C GLY A 295 22.32 4.11 12.16
N GLY A 296 21.92 2.93 11.67
CA GLY A 296 22.10 1.65 12.35
C GLY A 296 23.32 0.87 11.83
N GLN A 297 23.43 -0.36 12.30
CA GLN A 297 24.46 -1.30 11.87
C GLN A 297 23.80 -2.61 11.39
N VAL A 298 24.41 -3.24 10.38
CA VAL A 298 24.02 -4.59 9.97
C VAL A 298 24.60 -5.59 10.96
N ILE A 299 23.74 -6.34 11.65
CA ILE A 299 24.17 -7.43 12.55
C ILE A 299 24.46 -8.64 11.69
N SER A 300 25.73 -8.93 11.48
CA SER A 300 26.23 -10.00 10.63
C SER A 300 27.51 -10.63 11.20
N GLU A 301 27.70 -11.93 10.97
CA GLU A 301 28.93 -12.62 11.36
C GLU A 301 30.17 -12.08 10.63
N GLU A 302 29.99 -11.59 9.41
CA GLU A 302 31.11 -11.03 8.63
C GLU A 302 31.73 -9.78 9.28
N VAL A 303 30.93 -9.03 10.03
CA VAL A 303 31.42 -7.87 10.81
C VAL A 303 31.65 -8.21 12.28
N GLY A 304 31.57 -9.49 12.64
CA GLY A 304 31.81 -9.97 14.00
C GLY A 304 30.68 -9.66 15.00
N LEU A 305 29.48 -9.39 14.52
CA LEU A 305 28.30 -9.09 15.36
C LEU A 305 27.36 -10.28 15.40
N GLU A 306 26.93 -10.68 16.60
CA GLU A 306 25.96 -11.73 16.82
C GLU A 306 24.62 -11.13 17.32
N LEU A 307 23.50 -11.71 16.89
CA LEU A 307 22.16 -11.25 17.28
C LEU A 307 21.93 -11.24 18.80
N LYS A 308 22.50 -12.22 19.51
CA LYS A 308 22.39 -12.33 20.99
C LYS A 308 23.06 -11.19 21.74
N ASP A 309 24.07 -10.55 21.12
CA ASP A 309 24.84 -9.45 21.69
C ASP A 309 24.39 -8.08 21.15
N ALA A 310 23.34 -8.06 20.33
CA ALA A 310 22.81 -6.83 19.75
C ALA A 310 22.24 -5.92 20.84
N THR A 311 22.55 -4.64 20.72
CA THR A 311 22.09 -3.58 21.63
C THR A 311 21.29 -2.51 20.90
N MET A 312 20.50 -1.74 21.63
CA MET A 312 19.71 -0.64 21.06
C MET A 312 20.55 0.40 20.32
N ALA A 313 21.82 0.59 20.70
CA ALA A 313 22.73 1.53 20.07
C ALA A 313 23.14 1.13 18.64
N GLN A 314 22.96 -0.12 18.26
CA GLN A 314 23.24 -0.65 16.93
C GLN A 314 22.04 -0.62 15.99
N LEU A 315 20.85 -0.32 16.55
CA LEU A 315 19.62 -0.28 15.78
C LEU A 315 19.52 1.02 14.99
N GLY A 316 19.00 0.91 13.77
CA GLY A 316 18.62 2.08 12.99
C GLY A 316 17.38 2.77 13.56
N ARG A 317 17.16 4.01 13.10
CA ARG A 317 16.02 4.84 13.47
C ARG A 317 15.43 5.50 12.23
N ALA A 318 14.14 5.75 12.25
CA ALA A 318 13.46 6.56 11.25
C ALA A 318 12.27 7.27 11.90
N LYS A 319 11.77 8.34 11.30
CA LYS A 319 10.58 9.04 11.77
C LYS A 319 9.33 8.19 11.60
N SER A 320 9.17 7.54 10.46
CA SER A 320 8.12 6.56 10.26
C SER A 320 8.54 5.43 9.31
N VAL A 321 7.88 4.27 9.46
CA VAL A 321 8.02 3.16 8.51
C VAL A 321 6.63 2.65 8.17
N LYS A 322 6.34 2.56 6.87
CA LYS A 322 5.11 2.01 6.33
C LYS A 322 5.40 0.68 5.62
N VAL A 323 4.74 -0.38 6.07
CA VAL A 323 4.90 -1.73 5.51
C VAL A 323 3.59 -2.21 4.94
N LYS A 324 3.58 -2.52 3.66
CA LYS A 324 2.47 -3.17 2.94
C LYS A 324 2.80 -4.63 2.67
N LYS A 325 1.93 -5.31 1.93
CA LYS A 325 2.11 -6.72 1.58
C LYS A 325 3.37 -6.98 0.76
N GLU A 326 3.77 -6.07 -0.12
CA GLU A 326 4.83 -6.27 -1.11
C GLU A 326 5.99 -5.28 -0.97
N ASN A 327 5.82 -4.21 -0.21
CA ASN A 327 6.85 -3.19 -0.07
C ASN A 327 6.94 -2.62 1.36
N THR A 328 8.10 -2.06 1.64
CA THR A 328 8.41 -1.31 2.87
C THR A 328 8.99 0.04 2.49
N VAL A 329 8.43 1.10 3.07
CA VAL A 329 8.92 2.48 2.91
C VAL A 329 9.47 2.96 4.24
N ILE A 330 10.72 3.38 4.25
CA ILE A 330 11.38 4.05 5.38
C ILE A 330 11.35 5.54 5.07
N VAL A 331 10.80 6.34 5.96
CA VAL A 331 10.61 7.78 5.80
C VAL A 331 11.44 8.51 6.86
N ASP A 332 12.23 9.46 6.42
CA ASP A 332 13.06 10.32 7.27
C ASP A 332 13.96 9.50 8.21
N GLY A 333 14.88 8.74 7.59
CA GLY A 333 15.90 7.96 8.30
C GLY A 333 16.85 8.87 9.06
N GLU A 334 17.22 8.49 10.28
CA GLU A 334 18.10 9.28 11.17
C GLU A 334 19.61 9.04 10.91
N GLY A 335 19.96 8.60 9.69
CA GLY A 335 21.35 8.42 9.29
C GLY A 335 22.12 9.73 9.12
N ASN A 336 23.46 9.63 9.16
CA ASN A 336 24.29 10.79 8.91
C ASN A 336 24.28 11.16 7.41
N LYS A 337 23.92 12.41 7.09
CA LYS A 337 23.83 12.90 5.71
C LYS A 337 25.15 12.80 4.95
N GLU A 338 26.28 13.00 5.61
CA GLU A 338 27.60 12.90 4.99
C GLU A 338 27.92 11.45 4.61
N GLU A 339 27.55 10.49 5.46
CA GLU A 339 27.71 9.05 5.17
C GLU A 339 26.78 8.59 4.03
N ILE A 340 25.53 9.09 4.00
CA ILE A 340 24.58 8.83 2.91
C ILE A 340 25.17 9.36 1.59
N GLN A 341 25.67 10.59 1.55
CA GLN A 341 26.28 11.17 0.35
C GLN A 341 27.56 10.44 -0.07
N ALA A 342 28.39 10.04 0.88
CA ALA A 342 29.56 9.21 0.60
C ALA A 342 29.16 7.86 -0.02
N ARG A 343 28.09 7.24 0.49
CA ARG A 343 27.56 5.98 -0.05
C ARG A 343 27.02 6.15 -1.47
N ILE A 344 26.28 7.22 -1.74
CA ILE A 344 25.81 7.58 -3.08
C ILE A 344 27.01 7.75 -4.03
N GLY A 345 28.09 8.42 -3.59
CA GLY A 345 29.32 8.56 -4.34
C GLY A 345 29.99 7.22 -4.67
N GLN A 346 30.03 6.29 -3.71
CA GLN A 346 30.55 4.93 -3.93
C GLN A 346 29.73 4.15 -4.99
N ILE A 347 28.39 4.21 -4.92
CA ILE A 347 27.54 3.53 -5.90
C ILE A 347 27.73 4.13 -7.29
N ARG A 348 27.88 5.46 -7.42
CA ARG A 348 28.16 6.12 -8.70
C ARG A 348 29.50 5.68 -9.28
N ALA A 349 30.54 5.60 -8.46
CA ALA A 349 31.86 5.12 -8.92
C ALA A 349 31.76 3.65 -9.41
N GLN A 350 31.08 2.78 -8.68
CA GLN A 350 30.84 1.40 -9.11
C GLN A 350 30.07 1.32 -10.43
N LEU A 351 29.12 2.23 -10.66
CA LEU A 351 28.34 2.30 -11.89
C LEU A 351 29.22 2.66 -13.10
N GLU A 352 30.21 3.53 -12.91
CA GLU A 352 31.15 3.91 -13.97
C GLU A 352 32.18 2.79 -14.28
N GLU A 353 32.58 2.02 -13.27
CA GLU A 353 33.56 0.96 -13.41
C GLU A 353 33.00 -0.34 -13.99
N THR A 354 31.72 -0.64 -13.75
CA THR A 354 31.12 -1.91 -14.19
C THR A 354 30.88 -1.97 -15.69
N THR A 355 31.22 -3.09 -16.30
CA THR A 355 30.96 -3.38 -17.73
C THR A 355 29.74 -4.24 -17.97
N SER A 356 29.15 -4.80 -16.92
CA SER A 356 27.97 -5.65 -16.97
C SER A 356 26.70 -4.79 -17.04
N GLU A 357 25.92 -4.88 -18.12
CA GLU A 357 24.65 -4.14 -18.25
C GLU A 357 23.65 -4.50 -17.15
N PHE A 358 23.64 -5.77 -16.72
CA PHE A 358 22.81 -6.21 -15.62
C PHE A 358 23.23 -5.59 -14.26
N ASP A 359 24.52 -5.50 -14.00
CA ASP A 359 25.00 -4.87 -12.76
C ASP A 359 24.81 -3.35 -12.81
N LYS A 360 24.94 -2.71 -13.97
CA LYS A 360 24.58 -1.31 -14.17
C LYS A 360 23.12 -1.04 -13.81
N GLU A 361 22.19 -1.82 -14.34
CA GLU A 361 20.78 -1.70 -14.03
C GLU A 361 20.51 -1.78 -12.52
N LYS A 362 21.13 -2.76 -11.84
CA LYS A 362 20.95 -2.94 -10.39
C LYS A 362 21.64 -1.87 -9.53
N LEU A 363 22.76 -1.33 -9.98
CA LEU A 363 23.40 -0.19 -9.33
C LEU A 363 22.59 1.10 -9.53
N GLN A 364 21.99 1.30 -10.72
CA GLN A 364 21.08 2.41 -10.98
C GLN A 364 19.84 2.35 -10.10
N GLU A 365 19.24 1.17 -9.96
CA GLU A 365 18.09 0.94 -9.06
C GLU A 365 18.44 1.29 -7.60
N ARG A 366 19.59 0.85 -7.09
CA ARG A 366 20.06 1.18 -5.74
C ARG A 366 20.35 2.67 -5.58
N LEU A 367 20.99 3.28 -6.58
CA LEU A 367 21.25 4.72 -6.59
C LEU A 367 19.96 5.53 -6.54
N ALA A 368 18.97 5.17 -7.36
CA ALA A 368 17.68 5.83 -7.39
C ALA A 368 16.95 5.72 -6.03
N LYS A 369 16.95 4.53 -5.41
CA LYS A 369 16.34 4.30 -4.10
C LYS A 369 17.01 5.10 -2.97
N LEU A 370 18.33 5.25 -2.98
CA LEU A 370 19.06 5.94 -1.92
C LEU A 370 19.12 7.46 -2.14
N ALA A 371 19.29 7.91 -3.40
CA ALA A 371 19.45 9.31 -3.75
C ALA A 371 18.12 10.04 -4.00
N GLY A 372 17.05 9.32 -4.32
CA GLY A 372 15.74 9.89 -4.67
C GLY A 372 14.98 10.46 -3.50
N GLY A 373 15.26 10.00 -2.28
CA GLY A 373 14.50 10.38 -1.09
C GLY A 373 13.02 9.94 -1.15
N VAL A 374 12.23 10.48 -0.25
CA VAL A 374 10.78 10.28 -0.17
C VAL A 374 10.09 11.64 -0.14
N ALA A 375 9.15 11.88 -1.06
CA ALA A 375 8.26 13.02 -0.96
C ALA A 375 7.11 12.68 0.03
N VAL A 376 6.94 13.49 1.05
CA VAL A 376 5.90 13.33 2.07
C VAL A 376 4.89 14.45 1.92
N ILE A 377 3.66 14.09 1.54
CA ILE A 377 2.54 15.02 1.55
C ILE A 377 1.87 14.90 2.91
N ARG A 378 2.01 15.91 3.76
CA ARG A 378 1.35 15.96 5.06
C ARG A 378 0.04 16.70 4.92
N VAL A 379 -1.06 15.94 5.05
CA VAL A 379 -2.41 16.47 4.88
C VAL A 379 -2.88 17.11 6.18
N GLY A 380 -3.16 18.41 6.14
CA GLY A 380 -3.72 19.17 7.25
C GLY A 380 -5.17 19.55 6.99
N ALA A 381 -5.98 19.60 8.05
CA ALA A 381 -7.33 20.11 8.02
C ALA A 381 -7.76 20.62 9.40
N ALA A 382 -8.91 21.31 9.46
CA ALA A 382 -9.43 21.87 10.70
C ALA A 382 -10.00 20.79 11.64
N THR A 383 -10.48 19.68 11.09
CA THR A 383 -11.07 18.56 11.83
C THR A 383 -10.46 17.23 11.39
N GLU A 384 -10.49 16.24 12.28
CA GLU A 384 -10.01 14.88 11.99
C GLU A 384 -10.79 14.24 10.83
N THR A 385 -12.09 14.49 10.75
CA THR A 385 -12.95 13.96 9.68
C THR A 385 -12.56 14.51 8.31
N GLU A 386 -12.35 15.84 8.22
CA GLU A 386 -11.88 16.49 6.98
C GLU A 386 -10.48 16.02 6.60
N MET A 387 -9.59 15.84 7.57
CA MET A 387 -8.24 15.36 7.32
C MET A 387 -8.23 13.95 6.75
N LYS A 388 -9.03 13.04 7.30
CA LYS A 388 -9.16 11.67 6.79
C LYS A 388 -9.75 11.63 5.38
N GLU A 389 -10.78 12.44 5.11
CA GLU A 389 -11.36 12.55 3.76
C GLU A 389 -10.33 13.10 2.75
N ALA A 390 -9.66 14.19 3.09
CA ALA A 390 -8.64 14.80 2.23
C ALA A 390 -7.45 13.85 1.97
N LYS A 391 -7.06 13.06 2.97
CA LYS A 391 -6.01 12.05 2.84
C LYS A 391 -6.42 10.94 1.85
N LEU A 392 -7.62 10.38 1.97
CA LEU A 392 -8.13 9.35 1.06
C LEU A 392 -8.18 9.87 -0.39
N ARG A 393 -8.75 11.05 -0.59
CA ARG A 393 -8.85 11.72 -1.89
C ARG A 393 -7.48 11.97 -2.52
N MET A 394 -6.48 12.32 -1.73
CA MET A 394 -5.12 12.53 -2.19
C MET A 394 -4.40 11.21 -2.50
N GLU A 395 -4.66 10.15 -1.73
CA GLU A 395 -4.18 8.79 -2.01
C GLU A 395 -4.71 8.28 -3.36
N ASP A 396 -6.01 8.48 -3.65
CA ASP A 396 -6.63 8.13 -4.92
C ASP A 396 -6.00 8.91 -6.09
N ALA A 397 -5.84 10.23 -5.94
CA ALA A 397 -5.22 11.06 -6.95
C ALA A 397 -3.77 10.65 -7.26
N LEU A 398 -2.99 10.32 -6.24
CA LEU A 398 -1.63 9.83 -6.41
C LEU A 398 -1.59 8.49 -7.15
N ASN A 399 -2.44 7.53 -6.75
CA ASN A 399 -2.48 6.21 -7.36
C ASN A 399 -2.97 6.26 -8.82
N ALA A 400 -4.04 7.01 -9.09
CA ALA A 400 -4.54 7.24 -10.45
C ALA A 400 -3.47 7.88 -11.35
N THR A 401 -2.70 8.83 -10.80
CA THR A 401 -1.65 9.51 -11.56
C THR A 401 -0.48 8.57 -11.85
N ARG A 402 -0.08 7.73 -10.91
CA ARG A 402 0.95 6.70 -11.13
C ARG A 402 0.51 5.73 -12.23
N ALA A 403 -0.69 5.18 -12.13
CA ALA A 403 -1.24 4.28 -13.14
C ALA A 403 -1.25 4.94 -14.52
N ALA A 404 -1.68 6.21 -14.63
CA ALA A 404 -1.71 6.93 -15.90
C ALA A 404 -0.32 7.27 -16.48
N VAL A 405 0.71 7.35 -15.67
CA VAL A 405 2.10 7.58 -16.14
C VAL A 405 2.76 6.26 -16.56
N GLU A 406 2.41 5.14 -15.93
CA GLU A 406 2.96 3.82 -16.23
C GLU A 406 2.35 3.20 -17.50
N GLU A 407 1.07 3.46 -17.79
CA GLU A 407 0.36 2.97 -18.99
C GLU A 407 0.59 3.85 -20.23
#